data_a926b75c449ce285385c5ca33563f028
#
_entry.id   a926b75c449ce285385c5ca33563f028
#
_cell.length_a   1.000
_cell.length_b   1.000
_cell.length_c   1.000
_cell.angle_alpha   90.00
_cell.angle_beta   90.00
_cell.angle_gamma   90.00
#
_symmetry.space_group_name_H-M   'P 1'
#
loop_
_entity.id
_entity.type
_entity.pdbx_description
1 polymer ?
#
loop_
_entity_poly.entity_id
_entity_poly.type
_entity_poly.pdbx_seq_one_letter_code
_entity_poly.pdbx_strand_id
1 'polypeptide(L)'
;MAEHILVGLSSAPSNARIIRTAATMANAFGGSFTALFVRTPNYEAMSEENKERLRQNTTLAQALGATIETVFGDDVSYQIAEYARLSGVT
;
A
#
# COMPACT_ATOMS: atom_id res chain seq x y z
N MET A 1 -7.59 17.61 12.96
CA MET A 1 -7.90 16.79 11.77
C MET A 1 -6.99 15.57 11.77
N ALA A 2 -7.57 14.41 11.60
CA ALA A 2 -6.77 13.18 11.58
C ALA A 2 -5.98 13.08 10.28
N GLU A 3 -4.74 12.63 10.36
CA GLU A 3 -3.90 12.40 9.20
C GLU A 3 -4.34 11.13 8.49
N HIS A 4 -4.22 11.13 7.17
CA HIS A 4 -4.45 9.94 6.37
C HIS A 4 -3.21 9.65 5.53
N ILE A 5 -2.60 8.51 5.76
CA ILE A 5 -1.33 8.13 5.15
C ILE A 5 -1.59 7.07 4.09
N LEU A 6 -0.94 7.22 2.95
CA LEU A 6 -1.00 6.25 1.86
C LEU A 6 0.34 5.54 1.74
N VAL A 7 0.31 4.22 1.69
CA VAL A 7 1.50 3.41 1.46
C VAL A 7 1.28 2.49 0.27
N GLY A 8 2.27 2.37 -0.59
CA GLY A 8 2.19 1.44 -1.71
C GLY A 8 2.51 0.02 -1.27
N LEU A 9 1.71 -0.95 -1.73
CA LEU A 9 2.01 -2.36 -1.55
C LEU A 9 2.83 -2.86 -2.72
N SER A 10 3.85 -3.66 -2.42
CA SER A 10 4.70 -4.26 -3.45
C SER A 10 5.26 -5.59 -2.96
N SER A 11 5.95 -6.29 -3.84
CA SER A 11 6.66 -7.51 -3.49
C SER A 11 8.07 -7.26 -2.97
N ALA A 12 8.49 -6.00 -2.85
CA ALA A 12 9.84 -5.69 -2.40
C ALA A 12 10.06 -6.13 -0.95
N PRO A 13 11.22 -6.69 -0.63
CA PRO A 13 11.52 -7.05 0.76
C PRO A 13 11.47 -5.87 1.72
N SER A 14 11.78 -4.66 1.25
CA SER A 14 11.73 -3.45 2.07
C SER A 14 10.31 -2.96 2.36
N ASN A 15 9.32 -3.50 1.67
CA ASN A 15 7.92 -3.02 1.80
C ASN A 15 7.39 -3.20 3.21
N ALA A 16 7.76 -4.28 3.89
CA ALA A 16 7.33 -4.54 5.27
C ALA A 16 7.75 -3.41 6.21
N ARG A 17 8.98 -2.91 6.07
CA ARG A 17 9.46 -1.79 6.88
C ARG A 17 8.64 -0.53 6.63
N ILE A 18 8.36 -0.25 5.35
CA ILE A 18 7.58 0.92 4.97
C ILE A 18 6.18 0.83 5.56
N ILE A 19 5.56 -0.33 5.51
CA ILE A 19 4.23 -0.57 6.09
C ILE A 19 4.24 -0.32 7.60
N ARG A 20 5.25 -0.83 8.31
CA ARG A 20 5.36 -0.62 9.75
C ARG A 20 5.58 0.84 10.10
N THR A 21 6.39 1.55 9.32
CA THR A 21 6.59 2.97 9.51
C THR A 21 5.29 3.75 9.32
N ALA A 22 4.53 3.42 8.27
CA ALA A 22 3.24 4.07 8.02
C ALA A 22 2.27 3.84 9.18
N ALA A 23 2.21 2.61 9.70
CA ALA A 23 1.36 2.27 10.82
C ALA A 23 1.74 3.05 12.08
N THR A 24 3.04 3.17 12.35
CA THR A 24 3.54 3.92 13.49
C THR A 24 3.16 5.39 13.38
N MET A 25 3.34 5.98 12.20
CA MET A 25 2.99 7.38 11.96
C MET A 25 1.49 7.61 12.11
N ALA A 26 0.66 6.75 11.49
CA ALA A 26 -0.78 6.87 11.62
C ALA A 26 -1.24 6.81 13.07
N ASN A 27 -0.66 5.89 13.83
CA ASN A 27 -0.97 5.72 15.25
C ASN A 27 -0.57 6.96 16.06
N ALA A 28 0.62 7.48 15.79
CA ALA A 28 1.14 8.64 16.52
C ALA A 28 0.29 9.91 16.29
N PHE A 29 -0.27 10.05 15.10
CA PHE A 29 -1.09 11.23 14.76
C PHE A 29 -2.59 11.00 14.95
N GLY A 30 -2.97 9.84 15.48
CA GLY A 30 -4.39 9.52 15.66
C GLY A 30 -5.14 9.37 14.35
N GLY A 31 -4.43 9.04 13.28
CA GLY A 31 -4.98 8.94 11.95
C GLY A 31 -5.20 7.53 11.49
N SER A 32 -5.35 7.38 10.18
CA SER A 32 -5.55 6.09 9.52
C SER A 32 -4.56 5.95 8.37
N PHE A 33 -4.43 4.74 7.82
CA PHE A 33 -3.63 4.58 6.62
C PHE A 33 -4.25 3.56 5.68
N THR A 34 -3.98 3.76 4.40
CA THR A 34 -4.42 2.88 3.33
C THR A 34 -3.19 2.28 2.67
N ALA A 35 -3.23 0.98 2.45
CA ALA A 35 -2.22 0.28 1.68
C ALA A 35 -2.81 0.02 0.29
N LEU A 36 -2.19 0.62 -0.72
CA LEU A 36 -2.69 0.61 -2.10
C LEU A 36 -1.85 -0.30 -2.96
N PHE A 37 -2.48 -1.27 -3.60
CA PHE A 37 -1.84 -2.10 -4.60
C PHE A 37 -2.28 -1.66 -5.99
N VAL A 38 -1.30 -1.33 -6.85
CA VAL A 38 -1.57 -1.05 -8.25
C VAL A 38 -1.31 -2.31 -9.05
N ARG A 39 -2.39 -2.92 -9.55
CA ARG A 39 -2.29 -4.14 -10.36
C ARG A 39 -2.05 -3.74 -11.80
N THR A 40 -0.85 -4.04 -12.29
CA THR A 40 -0.45 -3.77 -13.66
C THR A 40 -0.63 -5.04 -14.51
N PRO A 41 -0.57 -4.93 -15.86
CA PRO A 41 -0.60 -6.11 -16.71
C PRO A 41 0.50 -7.13 -16.43
N ASN A 42 1.61 -6.69 -15.82
CA ASN A 42 2.74 -7.57 -15.50
C ASN A 42 2.50 -8.44 -14.26
N TYR A 43 1.39 -8.26 -13.56
CA TYR A 43 1.12 -9.01 -12.34
C TYR A 43 1.18 -10.51 -12.57
N GLU A 44 0.56 -11.00 -13.65
CA GLU A 44 0.51 -12.42 -13.93
C GLU A 44 1.88 -13.02 -14.24
N ALA A 45 2.82 -12.18 -14.73
CA ALA A 45 4.18 -12.62 -15.03
C ALA A 45 5.09 -12.61 -13.79
N MET A 46 4.59 -12.14 -12.66
CA MET A 46 5.36 -12.10 -11.42
C MET A 46 5.67 -13.53 -10.95
N SER A 47 6.86 -13.73 -10.38
CA SER A 47 7.25 -15.03 -9.85
C SER A 47 6.35 -15.42 -8.67
N GLU A 48 6.24 -16.71 -8.41
CA GLU A 48 5.48 -17.20 -7.27
C GLU A 48 6.05 -16.67 -5.94
N GLU A 49 7.38 -16.56 -5.87
CA GLU A 49 8.04 -16.00 -4.69
C GLU A 49 7.62 -14.57 -4.45
N ASN A 50 7.59 -13.76 -5.51
CA ASN A 50 7.19 -12.36 -5.39
C ASN A 50 5.70 -12.21 -5.08
N LYS A 51 4.85 -13.06 -5.67
CA LYS A 51 3.43 -13.07 -5.35
C LYS A 51 3.20 -13.41 -3.88
N GLU A 52 3.95 -14.37 -3.35
CA GLU A 52 3.85 -14.75 -1.94
C GLU A 52 4.30 -13.61 -1.02
N ARG A 53 5.40 -12.93 -1.37
CA ARG A 53 5.87 -11.79 -0.58
C ARG A 53 4.85 -10.67 -0.59
N LEU A 54 4.23 -10.39 -1.74
CA LEU A 54 3.16 -9.40 -1.83
C LEU A 54 2.00 -9.77 -0.93
N ARG A 55 1.63 -11.05 -0.90
CA ARG A 55 0.55 -11.54 -0.04
C ARG A 55 0.90 -11.35 1.44
N GLN A 56 2.14 -11.65 1.81
CA GLN A 56 2.61 -11.45 3.18
C GLN A 56 2.59 -9.98 3.57
N ASN A 57 3.02 -9.10 2.67
CA ASN A 57 3.02 -7.66 2.93
C ASN A 57 1.58 -7.12 3.06
N THR A 58 0.66 -7.63 2.25
CA THR A 58 -0.75 -7.26 2.36
C THR A 58 -1.33 -7.70 3.70
N THR A 59 -1.03 -8.93 4.11
CA THR A 59 -1.50 -9.46 5.40
C THR A 59 -0.94 -8.63 6.56
N LEU A 60 0.33 -8.24 6.49
CA LEU A 60 0.94 -7.38 7.50
C LEU A 60 0.22 -6.04 7.60
N ALA A 61 -0.05 -5.42 6.45
CA ALA A 61 -0.74 -4.13 6.43
C ALA A 61 -2.13 -4.24 7.07
N GLN A 62 -2.87 -5.30 6.74
CA GLN A 62 -4.19 -5.54 7.34
C GLN A 62 -4.09 -5.72 8.86
N ALA A 63 -3.11 -6.50 9.31
CA ALA A 63 -2.92 -6.76 10.73
C ALA A 63 -2.59 -5.48 11.50
N LEU A 64 -1.97 -4.50 10.84
CA LEU A 64 -1.62 -3.21 11.45
C LEU A 64 -2.72 -2.17 11.28
N GLY A 65 -3.87 -2.54 10.73
CA GLY A 65 -5.04 -1.68 10.67
C GLY A 65 -5.21 -0.90 9.38
N ALA A 66 -4.46 -1.22 8.32
CA ALA A 66 -4.62 -0.54 7.04
C ALA A 66 -5.93 -0.92 6.36
N THR A 67 -6.49 0.05 5.64
CA THR A 67 -7.49 -0.24 4.62
C THR A 67 -6.74 -0.68 3.36
N ILE A 68 -7.15 -1.82 2.79
CA ILE A 68 -6.49 -2.34 1.59
C ILE A 68 -7.32 -1.95 0.38
N GLU A 69 -6.67 -1.29 -0.59
CA GLU A 69 -7.30 -0.88 -1.83
C GLU A 69 -6.49 -1.39 -3.01
N THR A 70 -7.18 -1.76 -4.07
CA THR A 70 -6.54 -2.20 -5.32
C THR A 70 -7.06 -1.34 -6.45
N VAL A 71 -6.14 -0.83 -7.26
CA VAL A 71 -6.48 -0.14 -8.51
C VAL A 71 -5.76 -0.81 -9.67
N PHE A 72 -6.29 -0.65 -10.86
CA PHE A 72 -5.72 -1.26 -12.07
C PHE A 72 -5.19 -0.16 -12.97
N GLY A 73 -3.99 -0.36 -13.52
CA GLY A 73 -3.41 0.62 -14.43
C GLY A 73 -2.03 0.19 -14.89
N ASP A 74 -1.53 0.88 -15.92
CA ASP A 74 -0.22 0.59 -16.50
C ASP A 74 0.92 1.32 -15.80
N ASP A 75 0.62 2.45 -15.20
CA ASP A 75 1.61 3.33 -14.57
C ASP A 75 1.35 3.42 -13.08
N VAL A 76 2.21 2.79 -12.29
CA VAL A 76 2.07 2.72 -10.83
C VAL A 76 2.09 4.11 -10.21
N SER A 77 3.05 4.95 -10.63
CA SER A 77 3.20 6.30 -10.06
C SER A 77 1.97 7.15 -10.34
N TYR A 78 1.43 7.06 -11.55
CA TYR A 78 0.23 7.80 -11.92
C TYR A 78 -0.96 7.38 -11.08
N GLN A 79 -1.18 6.08 -10.92
CA GLN A 79 -2.32 5.57 -10.15
C GLN A 79 -2.23 5.96 -8.68
N ILE A 80 -1.04 5.92 -8.10
CA ILE A 80 -0.84 6.34 -6.72
C ILE A 80 -1.15 7.81 -6.55
N ALA A 81 -0.65 8.66 -7.47
CA ALA A 81 -0.89 10.10 -7.42
C ALA A 81 -2.38 10.42 -7.56
N GLU A 82 -3.07 9.76 -8.49
CA GLU A 82 -4.50 9.97 -8.66
C GLU A 82 -5.30 9.55 -7.44
N TYR A 83 -4.97 8.40 -6.86
CA TYR A 83 -5.64 7.94 -5.65
C TYR A 83 -5.43 8.93 -4.51
N ALA A 84 -4.20 9.39 -4.33
CA ALA A 84 -3.89 10.36 -3.27
C ALA A 84 -4.67 11.66 -3.45
N ARG A 85 -4.76 12.15 -4.69
CA ARG A 85 -5.47 13.39 -5.00
C ARG A 85 -6.97 13.26 -4.71
N LEU A 86 -7.56 12.11 -5.08
CA LEU A 86 -9.01 11.91 -4.96
C LEU A 86 -9.44 11.55 -3.54
N SER A 87 -8.57 10.92 -2.76
CA SER A 87 -8.93 10.44 -1.42
C SER A 87 -8.54 11.40 -0.29
N GLY A 88 -7.91 12.53 -0.61
CA GLY A 88 -7.55 13.52 0.40
C GLY A 88 -6.45 13.05 1.35
N VAL A 89 -5.49 12.32 0.83
CA VAL A 89 -4.36 11.82 1.61
C VAL A 89 -3.46 12.99 2.03
N THR A 90 -2.97 12.92 3.22
CA THR A 90 -2.02 13.88 3.79
C THR A 90 -0.66 13.20 3.99
#